data_65d6a261a0781b1728007c84809d3c22
#
_entry.id   65d6a261a0781b1728007c84809d3c22
#
_cell.length_a   1.000
_cell.length_b   1.000
_cell.length_c   1.000
_cell.angle_alpha   90.00
_cell.angle_beta   90.00
_cell.angle_gamma   90.00
#
_symmetry.space_group_name_H-M   'P 1'
#
loop_
_entity.id
_entity.type
_entity.pdbx_description
1 polymer ?
#
loop_
_entity_poly.entity_id
_entity_poly.type
_entity_poly.pdbx_seq_one_letter_code
_entity_poly.pdbx_strand_id
1 'polypeptide(L)'
;MADGGRTPQARALLQQCLHARLQVCPAEGDATAQWVEVQRGLVIYVCFFKGADKELLSKMVNTLLNVKLSETENGKHVSILDLPGDVLIIPQATLGGRVKGRNMQYHSNCGKEEGLELYSHFVTLCEKELAANIKCAEAGVVVKHGTYGNRNHQKKNCT
;
A
#
# COMPACT_ATOMS: atom_id res chain seq x y z
N MET A 1 -2.33 -11.00 -19.92
CA MET A 1 -3.22 -10.67 -21.01
C MET A 1 -3.25 -9.16 -21.26
N ALA A 2 -3.17 -8.79 -22.50
CA ALA A 2 -3.31 -7.38 -22.85
C ALA A 2 -4.78 -6.95 -22.68
N ASP A 3 -5.01 -5.78 -22.15
CA ASP A 3 -6.35 -5.23 -21.92
C ASP A 3 -6.78 -4.26 -23.05
N GLY A 4 -6.44 -4.61 -24.29
CA GLY A 4 -6.87 -3.85 -25.46
C GLY A 4 -6.18 -2.51 -25.63
N GLY A 5 -4.97 -2.36 -25.10
CA GLY A 5 -4.19 -1.13 -25.25
C GLY A 5 -4.50 -0.06 -24.20
N ARG A 6 -5.21 -0.41 -23.15
CA ARG A 6 -5.42 0.53 -22.04
C ARG A 6 -4.11 0.83 -21.33
N THR A 7 -3.89 2.10 -21.04
CA THR A 7 -2.74 2.52 -20.24
C THR A 7 -3.02 2.22 -18.77
N PRO A 8 -2.09 1.57 -18.06
CA PRO A 8 -2.26 1.38 -16.62
C PRO A 8 -2.42 2.72 -15.91
N GLN A 9 -3.33 2.80 -14.96
CA GLN A 9 -3.58 4.01 -14.18
C GLN A 9 -2.98 3.94 -12.78
N ALA A 10 -2.58 2.75 -12.34
CA ALA A 10 -1.92 2.54 -11.06
C ALA A 10 -1.19 1.22 -11.07
N ARG A 11 -0.27 1.07 -10.13
CA ARG A 11 0.41 -0.19 -9.87
C ARG A 11 0.54 -0.42 -8.38
N ALA A 12 0.28 -1.64 -7.95
CA ALA A 12 0.43 -2.01 -6.56
C ALA A 12 1.25 -3.30 -6.47
N LEU A 13 2.01 -3.40 -5.41
CA LEU A 13 2.76 -4.60 -5.06
C LEU A 13 2.33 -5.01 -3.67
N LEU A 14 1.96 -6.28 -3.50
CA LEU A 14 1.51 -6.82 -2.24
C LEU A 14 2.55 -7.75 -1.65
N GLN A 15 2.77 -7.62 -0.35
CA GLN A 15 3.71 -8.48 0.36
C GLN A 15 3.14 -8.84 1.72
N GLN A 16 3.11 -10.14 2.03
CA GLN A 16 2.75 -10.59 3.37
C GLN A 16 3.87 -10.27 4.34
N CYS A 17 3.54 -9.98 5.59
CA CYS A 17 4.52 -9.76 6.62
C CYS A 17 4.07 -10.36 7.95
N LEU A 18 5.04 -10.76 8.77
CA LEU A 18 4.81 -11.14 10.15
C LEU A 18 4.91 -9.90 11.04
N HIS A 19 5.74 -8.95 10.62
CA HIS A 19 5.98 -7.71 11.31
C HIS A 19 6.61 -6.73 10.32
N ALA A 20 6.23 -5.47 10.36
CA ALA A 20 6.84 -4.44 9.52
C ALA A 20 6.94 -3.13 10.28
N ARG A 21 8.05 -2.42 10.07
CA ARG A 21 8.28 -1.08 10.59
C ARG A 21 8.69 -0.17 9.45
N LEU A 22 8.19 1.04 9.48
CA LEU A 22 8.51 2.04 8.48
C LEU A 22 8.90 3.33 9.17
N GLN A 23 10.08 3.85 8.87
CA GLN A 23 10.49 5.16 9.36
C GLN A 23 9.84 6.22 8.46
N VAL A 24 8.94 7.01 9.02
CA VAL A 24 8.20 8.03 8.27
C VAL A 24 8.83 9.42 8.39
N CYS A 25 9.61 9.65 9.44
CA CYS A 25 10.40 10.86 9.61
C CYS A 25 11.76 10.48 10.15
N PRO A 26 12.88 10.85 9.46
CA PRO A 26 14.20 10.61 10.00
C PRO A 26 14.50 11.55 11.16
N ALA A 27 15.46 11.19 12.00
CA ALA A 27 15.92 12.06 13.06
C ALA A 27 16.63 13.29 12.44
N GLU A 28 16.22 14.46 12.85
CA GLU A 28 16.83 15.74 12.40
C GLU A 28 17.00 16.67 13.59
N GLY A 29 18.20 17.17 13.81
CA GLY A 29 18.48 18.06 14.94
C GLY A 29 18.06 17.41 16.25
N ASP A 30 17.17 18.08 16.99
CA ASP A 30 16.65 17.58 18.27
C ASP A 30 15.42 16.66 18.11
N ALA A 31 14.89 16.53 16.89
CA ALA A 31 13.72 15.68 16.64
C ALA A 31 14.12 14.21 16.55
N THR A 32 13.40 13.35 17.23
CA THR A 32 13.60 11.90 17.14
C THR A 32 12.98 11.35 15.87
N ALA A 33 13.52 10.24 15.37
CA ALA A 33 12.94 9.52 14.25
C ALA A 33 11.53 9.04 14.62
N GLN A 34 10.62 9.11 13.65
CA GLN A 34 9.24 8.65 13.82
C GLN A 34 9.02 7.38 13.00
N TRP A 35 8.39 6.41 13.62
CA TRP A 35 8.15 5.10 13.03
C TRP A 35 6.68 4.73 13.12
N VAL A 36 6.20 3.98 12.14
CA VAL A 36 4.95 3.24 12.25
C VAL A 36 5.26 1.76 12.21
N GLU A 37 4.44 0.97 12.88
CA GLU A 37 4.67 -0.45 13.04
C GLU A 37 3.38 -1.21 12.92
N VAL A 38 3.43 -2.35 12.25
CA VAL A 38 2.31 -3.29 12.14
C VAL A 38 2.78 -4.70 12.47
N GLN A 39 1.84 -5.51 12.89
CA GLN A 39 2.05 -6.93 13.14
C GLN A 39 1.70 -7.73 11.89
N ARG A 40 1.41 -9.02 12.04
CA ARG A 40 1.10 -9.86 10.90
C ARG A 40 0.02 -9.23 10.01
N GLY A 41 0.28 -9.20 8.73
CA GLY A 41 -0.65 -8.64 7.79
C GLY A 41 -0.09 -8.48 6.39
N LEU A 42 -0.44 -7.36 5.78
CA LEU A 42 -0.19 -7.09 4.37
C LEU A 42 0.49 -5.73 4.20
N VAL A 43 1.57 -5.70 3.44
CA VAL A 43 2.20 -4.45 3.00
C VAL A 43 1.74 -4.18 1.57
N ILE A 44 1.22 -2.98 1.34
CA ILE A 44 0.77 -2.53 0.02
C ILE A 44 1.65 -1.38 -0.44
N TYR A 45 2.45 -1.62 -1.47
CA TYR A 45 3.19 -0.56 -2.16
C TYR A 45 2.31 -0.06 -3.30
N VAL A 46 2.16 1.24 -3.44
CA VAL A 46 1.26 1.80 -4.45
C VAL A 46 1.88 2.99 -5.18
N CYS A 47 1.59 3.08 -6.48
CA CYS A 47 1.98 4.19 -7.33
C CYS A 47 0.82 4.52 -8.26
N PHE A 48 0.47 5.80 -8.35
CA PHE A 48 -0.59 6.27 -9.24
C PHE A 48 0.01 6.92 -10.48
N PHE A 49 -0.61 6.67 -11.61
CA PHE A 49 -0.22 7.21 -12.90
C PHE A 49 -1.17 8.30 -13.34
N LYS A 50 -0.77 9.05 -14.35
CA LYS A 50 -1.62 10.06 -14.97
C LYS A 50 -2.93 9.44 -15.42
N GLY A 51 -4.04 10.10 -15.12
CA GLY A 51 -5.37 9.60 -15.48
C GLY A 51 -6.05 8.78 -14.39
N ALA A 52 -5.37 8.47 -13.29
CA ALA A 52 -6.00 7.81 -12.16
C ALA A 52 -7.04 8.74 -11.53
N ASP A 53 -8.16 8.16 -11.10
CA ASP A 53 -9.25 8.91 -10.46
C ASP A 53 -9.76 8.19 -9.21
N LYS A 54 -10.68 8.83 -8.51
CA LYS A 54 -11.22 8.28 -7.26
C LYS A 54 -12.06 7.02 -7.47
N GLU A 55 -12.68 6.87 -8.63
CA GLU A 55 -13.45 5.67 -8.96
C GLU A 55 -12.53 4.45 -9.05
N LEU A 56 -11.35 4.63 -9.66
CA LEU A 56 -10.34 3.58 -9.71
C LEU A 56 -9.92 3.13 -8.31
N LEU A 57 -9.78 4.07 -7.38
CA LEU A 57 -9.35 3.76 -6.02
C LEU A 57 -10.28 2.79 -5.30
N SER A 58 -11.58 2.98 -5.44
CA SER A 58 -12.56 2.08 -4.84
C SER A 58 -12.41 0.66 -5.36
N LYS A 59 -12.21 0.52 -6.66
CA LYS A 59 -11.98 -0.78 -7.29
C LYS A 59 -10.68 -1.42 -6.82
N MET A 60 -9.62 -0.62 -6.71
CA MET A 60 -8.33 -1.09 -6.23
C MET A 60 -8.42 -1.62 -4.80
N VAL A 61 -9.00 -0.85 -3.91
CA VAL A 61 -9.13 -1.24 -2.50
C VAL A 61 -9.90 -2.56 -2.38
N ASN A 62 -11.04 -2.66 -3.08
CA ASN A 62 -11.83 -3.87 -3.07
C ASN A 62 -11.02 -5.08 -3.57
N THR A 63 -10.30 -4.92 -4.67
CA THR A 63 -9.48 -6.00 -5.23
C THR A 63 -8.35 -6.39 -4.28
N LEU A 64 -7.59 -5.40 -3.79
CA LEU A 64 -6.40 -5.66 -2.99
C LEU A 64 -6.72 -6.32 -1.65
N LEU A 65 -7.79 -5.89 -0.98
CA LEU A 65 -8.17 -6.44 0.31
C LEU A 65 -8.84 -7.81 0.20
N ASN A 66 -9.29 -8.19 -0.99
CA ASN A 66 -9.91 -9.50 -1.22
C ASN A 66 -8.98 -10.53 -1.86
N VAL A 67 -7.72 -10.17 -2.13
CA VAL A 67 -6.75 -11.12 -2.65
C VAL A 67 -6.45 -12.20 -1.61
N LYS A 68 -6.48 -13.46 -2.03
CA LYS A 68 -6.27 -14.61 -1.15
C LYS A 68 -4.78 -14.89 -0.96
N LEU A 69 -4.11 -14.04 -0.17
CA LEU A 69 -2.69 -14.16 0.12
C LEU A 69 -2.40 -14.62 1.55
N SER A 70 -3.36 -14.48 2.45
CA SER A 70 -3.19 -14.92 3.83
C SER A 70 -3.41 -16.42 3.92
N GLU A 71 -2.62 -17.10 4.75
CA GLU A 71 -2.70 -18.55 4.88
C GLU A 71 -3.15 -18.91 6.29
N THR A 72 -4.20 -19.75 6.37
CA THR A 72 -4.69 -20.28 7.65
C THR A 72 -3.78 -21.39 8.13
N GLU A 73 -3.96 -21.83 9.38
CA GLU A 73 -3.16 -22.89 9.99
C GLU A 73 -3.22 -24.20 9.20
N ASN A 74 -4.36 -24.46 8.54
CA ASN A 74 -4.51 -25.66 7.72
C ASN A 74 -4.11 -25.48 6.26
N GLY A 75 -3.43 -24.38 5.95
CA GLY A 75 -2.87 -24.13 4.61
C GLY A 75 -3.85 -23.55 3.60
N LYS A 76 -5.05 -23.18 4.01
CA LYS A 76 -6.01 -22.56 3.10
C LYS A 76 -5.68 -21.09 2.89
N HIS A 77 -5.68 -20.63 1.63
CA HIS A 77 -5.46 -19.23 1.31
C HIS A 77 -6.77 -18.45 1.37
N VAL A 78 -6.76 -17.36 2.10
CA VAL A 78 -7.90 -16.47 2.31
C VAL A 78 -7.44 -15.02 2.24
N SER A 79 -8.40 -14.09 2.21
CA SER A 79 -8.07 -12.66 2.18
C SER A 79 -7.74 -12.13 3.58
N ILE A 80 -7.18 -10.93 3.62
CA ILE A 80 -6.92 -10.21 4.88
C ILE A 80 -8.24 -9.89 5.62
N LEU A 81 -9.35 -9.85 4.90
CA LEU A 81 -10.67 -9.63 5.51
C LEU A 81 -11.20 -10.89 6.19
N ASP A 82 -10.85 -12.05 5.68
CA ASP A 82 -11.29 -13.34 6.28
C ASP A 82 -10.37 -13.78 7.40
N LEU A 83 -9.08 -13.50 7.31
CA LEU A 83 -8.11 -13.72 8.36
C LEU A 83 -7.52 -12.38 8.74
N PRO A 84 -8.16 -11.65 9.67
CA PRO A 84 -7.78 -10.27 9.95
C PRO A 84 -6.32 -10.09 10.30
N GLY A 85 -5.71 -9.08 9.69
CA GLY A 85 -4.34 -8.68 9.93
C GLY A 85 -4.19 -7.20 9.67
N ASP A 86 -3.03 -6.67 10.03
CA ASP A 86 -2.74 -5.26 9.83
C ASP A 86 -2.42 -4.94 8.38
N VAL A 87 -2.58 -3.69 8.00
CA VAL A 87 -2.25 -3.22 6.65
C VAL A 87 -1.29 -2.04 6.76
N LEU A 88 -0.17 -2.12 6.06
CA LEU A 88 0.79 -1.03 5.94
C LEU A 88 0.84 -0.58 4.48
N ILE A 89 0.53 0.69 4.24
CA ILE A 89 0.48 1.27 2.89
C ILE A 89 1.70 2.16 2.71
N ILE A 90 2.45 1.92 1.63
CA ILE A 90 3.68 2.64 1.33
C ILE A 90 3.61 3.23 -0.07
N PRO A 91 3.75 4.56 -0.23
CA PRO A 91 3.84 5.14 -1.55
C PRO A 91 5.20 4.81 -2.15
N GLN A 92 5.21 4.31 -3.39
CA GLN A 92 6.44 3.85 -4.03
C GLN A 92 6.48 4.29 -5.49
N ALA A 93 7.06 5.45 -5.74
CA ALA A 93 7.13 6.04 -7.07
C ALA A 93 7.91 5.17 -8.07
N THR A 94 8.87 4.39 -7.60
CA THR A 94 9.68 3.52 -8.47
C THR A 94 8.87 2.44 -9.18
N LEU A 95 7.68 2.10 -8.69
CA LEU A 95 6.80 1.15 -9.37
C LEU A 95 6.35 1.67 -10.75
N GLY A 96 6.35 2.99 -10.94
CA GLY A 96 6.01 3.61 -12.22
C GLY A 96 7.20 3.88 -13.11
N GLY A 97 8.39 3.53 -12.65
CA GLY A 97 9.61 3.80 -13.41
C GLY A 97 9.85 2.82 -14.55
N ARG A 98 10.52 3.30 -15.56
CA ARG A 98 11.01 2.48 -16.68
C ARG A 98 12.51 2.71 -16.81
N VAL A 99 13.25 1.63 -16.96
CA VAL A 99 14.70 1.72 -17.18
C VAL A 99 14.96 2.09 -18.64
N LYS A 100 15.76 3.13 -18.83
CA LYS A 100 16.27 3.49 -20.15
C LYS A 100 17.77 3.68 -20.03
N GLY A 101 18.54 2.73 -20.59
CA GLY A 101 19.97 2.67 -20.36
C GLY A 101 20.26 2.39 -18.89
N ARG A 102 20.87 3.35 -18.21
CA ARG A 102 21.14 3.27 -16.76
C ARG A 102 20.25 4.22 -15.95
N ASN A 103 19.29 4.85 -16.60
CA ASN A 103 18.44 5.85 -15.99
C ASN A 103 17.03 5.32 -15.77
N MET A 104 16.37 5.83 -14.75
CA MET A 104 14.96 5.60 -14.51
C MET A 104 14.15 6.77 -15.04
N GLN A 105 13.06 6.48 -15.74
CA GLN A 105 12.14 7.48 -16.25
C GLN A 105 10.77 7.28 -15.61
N TYR A 106 10.11 8.37 -15.26
CA TYR A 106 8.84 8.36 -14.53
C TYR A 106 7.75 9.15 -15.25
N HIS A 107 7.76 9.14 -16.58
CA HIS A 107 6.86 9.97 -17.38
C HIS A 107 5.37 9.69 -17.15
N SER A 108 5.04 8.48 -16.72
CA SER A 108 3.65 8.08 -16.50
C SER A 108 3.13 8.39 -15.09
N ASN A 109 4.03 8.71 -14.15
CA ASN A 109 3.60 9.01 -12.79
C ASN A 109 2.77 10.31 -12.77
N CYS A 110 1.73 10.33 -11.94
CA CYS A 110 0.94 11.55 -11.76
C CYS A 110 1.76 12.62 -11.02
N GLY A 111 1.30 13.87 -11.12
CA GLY A 111 1.95 14.99 -10.43
C GLY A 111 1.89 14.83 -8.91
N LYS A 112 2.76 15.57 -8.22
CA LYS A 112 2.89 15.46 -6.77
C LYS A 112 1.59 15.74 -6.00
N GLU A 113 0.91 16.84 -6.34
CA GLU A 113 -0.33 17.22 -5.65
C GLU A 113 -1.46 16.23 -5.91
N GLU A 114 -1.65 15.84 -7.15
CA GLU A 114 -2.64 14.86 -7.55
C GLU A 114 -2.36 13.50 -6.90
N GLY A 115 -1.09 13.09 -6.90
CA GLY A 115 -0.67 11.85 -6.28
C GLY A 115 -0.92 11.82 -4.78
N LEU A 116 -0.65 12.93 -4.09
CA LEU A 116 -0.92 13.05 -2.65
C LEU A 116 -2.43 12.91 -2.37
N GLU A 117 -3.26 13.55 -3.17
CA GLU A 117 -4.72 13.47 -3.00
C GLU A 117 -5.23 12.05 -3.20
N LEU A 118 -4.77 11.38 -4.25
CA LEU A 118 -5.13 10.00 -4.54
C LEU A 118 -4.64 9.06 -3.44
N TYR A 119 -3.40 9.23 -3.00
CA TYR A 119 -2.83 8.42 -1.95
C TYR A 119 -3.60 8.56 -0.63
N SER A 120 -3.87 9.79 -0.22
CA SER A 120 -4.64 10.05 1.00
C SER A 120 -6.03 9.43 0.95
N HIS A 121 -6.69 9.52 -0.20
CA HIS A 121 -8.00 8.94 -0.40
C HIS A 121 -7.93 7.40 -0.37
N PHE A 122 -6.90 6.83 -0.98
CA PHE A 122 -6.67 5.39 -0.98
C PHE A 122 -6.51 4.86 0.46
N VAL A 123 -5.70 5.54 1.27
CA VAL A 123 -5.52 5.17 2.68
C VAL A 123 -6.85 5.22 3.44
N THR A 124 -7.61 6.29 3.24
CA THR A 124 -8.93 6.44 3.89
C THR A 124 -9.88 5.32 3.51
N LEU A 125 -9.90 4.92 2.24
CA LEU A 125 -10.75 3.82 1.77
C LEU A 125 -10.36 2.49 2.40
N CYS A 126 -9.07 2.23 2.52
CA CYS A 126 -8.60 1.01 3.19
C CYS A 126 -9.02 0.99 4.67
N GLU A 127 -8.87 2.12 5.35
CA GLU A 127 -9.29 2.24 6.75
C GLU A 127 -10.80 1.98 6.91
N LYS A 128 -11.61 2.55 6.02
CA LYS A 128 -13.06 2.36 6.04
C LYS A 128 -13.47 0.91 5.80
N GLU A 129 -12.84 0.26 4.82
CA GLU A 129 -13.16 -1.14 4.49
C GLU A 129 -12.84 -2.08 5.65
N LEU A 130 -11.68 -1.90 6.29
CA LEU A 130 -11.34 -2.73 7.43
C LEU A 130 -12.23 -2.43 8.64
N ALA A 131 -12.54 -1.17 8.89
CA ALA A 131 -13.43 -0.78 9.99
C ALA A 131 -14.85 -1.31 9.80
N ALA A 132 -15.33 -1.40 8.57
CA ALA A 132 -16.66 -1.90 8.26
C ALA A 132 -16.76 -3.44 8.28
N ASN A 133 -15.63 -4.12 8.22
CA ASN A 133 -15.60 -5.58 8.28
C ASN A 133 -15.66 -6.04 9.73
N ILE A 134 -16.66 -6.85 10.06
CA ILE A 134 -16.90 -7.27 11.45
C ILE A 134 -15.70 -8.02 12.03
N LYS A 135 -15.12 -8.95 11.29
CA LYS A 135 -13.96 -9.72 11.76
C LYS A 135 -12.76 -8.85 12.05
N CYS A 136 -12.47 -7.89 11.15
CA CYS A 136 -11.36 -6.96 11.31
C CYS A 136 -11.59 -6.01 12.47
N ALA A 137 -12.80 -5.50 12.62
CA ALA A 137 -13.15 -4.60 13.73
C ALA A 137 -12.99 -5.32 15.08
N GLU A 138 -13.46 -6.55 15.19
CA GLU A 138 -13.34 -7.34 16.41
C GLU A 138 -11.89 -7.69 16.74
N ALA A 139 -11.07 -7.94 15.71
CA ALA A 139 -9.66 -8.28 15.89
C ALA A 139 -8.79 -7.07 16.25
N GLY A 140 -9.31 -5.86 16.09
CA GLY A 140 -8.56 -4.65 16.42
C GLY A 140 -7.40 -4.37 15.49
N VAL A 141 -7.50 -4.79 14.22
CA VAL A 141 -6.43 -4.53 13.24
C VAL A 141 -6.26 -3.06 12.95
N VAL A 142 -5.06 -2.66 12.55
CA VAL A 142 -4.74 -1.27 12.26
C VAL A 142 -4.30 -1.09 10.82
N VAL A 143 -4.54 0.11 10.29
CA VAL A 143 -4.00 0.55 9.01
C VAL A 143 -3.00 1.65 9.31
N LYS A 144 -1.76 1.43 8.90
CA LYS A 144 -0.69 2.41 9.01
C LYS A 144 -0.20 2.76 7.62
N HIS A 145 0.43 3.90 7.46
CA HIS A 145 0.89 4.31 6.14
C HIS A 145 2.13 5.19 6.22
N GLY A 146 2.91 5.15 5.14
CA GLY A 146 4.04 6.02 4.96
C GLY A 146 3.61 7.41 4.53
N THR A 147 4.53 8.36 4.63
CA THR A 147 4.31 9.74 4.23
C THR A 147 4.56 9.90 2.72
N TYR A 148 3.61 10.50 2.03
CA TYR A 148 3.74 10.72 0.59
C TYR A 148 4.78 11.80 0.29
N GLY A 149 5.66 11.50 -0.67
CA GLY A 149 6.67 12.47 -1.11
C GLY A 149 7.93 12.52 -0.27
N ASN A 150 7.98 11.83 0.86
CA ASN A 150 9.16 11.72 1.71
C ASN A 150 9.86 10.39 1.50
N ARG A 151 11.15 10.34 1.84
CA ARG A 151 11.87 9.07 1.86
C ARG A 151 11.46 8.29 3.10
N ASN A 152 11.02 7.06 2.88
CA ASN A 152 10.66 6.14 3.95
C ASN A 152 11.74 5.05 4.04
N HIS A 153 12.18 4.74 5.25
CA HIS A 153 13.14 3.67 5.49
C HIS A 153 12.41 2.48 6.07
N GLN A 154 12.54 1.34 5.41
CA GLN A 154 11.74 0.16 5.72
C GLN A 154 12.54 -0.90 6.45
N LYS A 155 11.94 -1.48 7.49
CA LYS A 155 12.39 -2.72 8.11
C LYS A 155 11.17 -3.63 8.22
N LYS A 156 11.27 -4.83 7.67
CA LYS A 156 10.15 -5.76 7.68
C LYS A 156 10.63 -7.20 7.73
N ASN A 157 9.85 -8.03 8.42
CA ASN A 157 10.02 -9.47 8.42
C ASN A 157 8.94 -10.05 7.52
N CYS A 158 9.37 -10.71 6.46
CA CYS A 158 8.48 -11.23 5.44
C CYS A 158 8.37 -12.75 5.53
N THR A 159 7.23 -13.26 5.11
CA THR A 159 7.04 -14.70 4.93
C THR A 159 7.32 -15.13 3.50
#